data_f2ec4059911ba429b25e67232a9739a8
#
_entry.id   f2ec4059911ba429b25e67232a9739a8
#
_cell.length_a   1.000
_cell.length_b   1.000
_cell.length_c   1.000
_cell.angle_alpha   90.00
_cell.angle_beta   90.00
_cell.angle_gamma   90.00
#
_symmetry.space_group_name_H-M   'P 1'
#
loop_
_entity.id
_entity.type
_entity.pdbx_description
1 polymer ?
#
loop_
_entity_poly.entity_id
_entity_poly.type
_entity_poly.pdbx_seq_one_letter_code
_entity_poly.pdbx_strand_id
1 'polypeptide(L)'
;MLASSSLSRTTLFTFFLLTCGANIRVVFVQWPSVTYGWILAEVQAIISYEAVISSILFLILPTISHKILKPRLGGSVSEVDLFVTKFSAVAHVVGILCIGFAPTNASYVVGVTVWRLGHGLLDALRSYVTGLLENKEDIEQLYLGIGMVETLGAMIATAAWSGLFAKVLGQGYLLSRLPFMASSMILLGCCACIWMLG
;
A
#
# COMPACT_ATOMS: atom_id res chain seq x y z
N MET A 1 -11.07 27.79 -6.37
CA MET A 1 -10.31 27.83 -5.09
C MET A 1 -10.84 26.87 -4.01
N LEU A 2 -12.11 26.80 -3.66
CA LEU A 2 -12.61 25.89 -2.60
C LEU A 2 -12.55 24.40 -2.99
N ALA A 3 -12.82 24.04 -4.23
CA ALA A 3 -12.72 22.66 -4.71
C ALA A 3 -11.28 22.14 -4.70
N SER A 4 -10.30 22.97 -5.09
CA SER A 4 -8.87 22.64 -5.05
C SER A 4 -8.38 22.35 -3.63
N SER A 5 -8.85 23.14 -2.63
CA SER A 5 -8.45 22.93 -1.22
C SER A 5 -9.04 21.65 -0.61
N SER A 6 -10.25 21.26 -0.99
CA SER A 6 -10.88 20.01 -0.54
C SER A 6 -10.19 18.79 -1.18
N LEU A 7 -9.93 18.82 -2.49
CA LEU A 7 -9.21 17.76 -3.20
C LEU A 7 -7.82 17.54 -2.59
N SER A 8 -7.05 18.62 -2.37
CA SER A 8 -5.72 18.53 -1.76
C SER A 8 -5.76 17.91 -0.37
N ARG A 9 -6.72 18.29 0.49
CA ARG A 9 -6.87 17.72 1.84
C ARG A 9 -7.19 16.24 1.80
N THR A 10 -8.15 15.83 0.96
CA THR A 10 -8.52 14.41 0.81
C THR A 10 -7.34 13.61 0.29
N THR A 11 -6.60 14.14 -0.69
CA THR A 11 -5.42 13.52 -1.22
C THR A 11 -4.33 13.33 -0.17
N LEU A 12 -3.96 14.37 0.55
CA LEU A 12 -2.95 14.29 1.61
C LEU A 12 -3.34 13.32 2.72
N PHE A 13 -4.61 13.30 3.11
CA PHE A 13 -5.13 12.35 4.08
C PHE A 13 -5.07 10.91 3.56
N THR A 14 -5.38 10.69 2.29
CA THR A 14 -5.27 9.38 1.64
C THR A 14 -3.82 8.89 1.65
N PHE A 15 -2.85 9.73 1.29
CA PHE A 15 -1.43 9.38 1.35
C PHE A 15 -0.96 9.09 2.76
N PHE A 16 -1.43 9.84 3.74
CA PHE A 16 -1.15 9.58 5.15
C PHE A 16 -1.66 8.20 5.60
N LEU A 17 -2.93 7.90 5.33
CA LEU A 17 -3.52 6.58 5.67
C LEU A 17 -2.79 5.44 4.95
N LEU A 18 -2.49 5.64 3.66
CA LEU A 18 -1.77 4.65 2.87
C LEU A 18 -0.39 4.37 3.46
N THR A 19 0.36 5.42 3.78
CA THR A 19 1.68 5.27 4.40
C THR A 19 1.58 4.60 5.76
N CYS A 20 0.64 5.00 6.60
CA CYS A 20 0.42 4.38 7.90
C CYS A 20 0.08 2.89 7.78
N GLY A 21 -0.81 2.52 6.87
CA GLY A 21 -1.19 1.13 6.65
C GLY A 21 -0.05 0.30 6.04
N ALA A 22 0.58 0.78 4.97
CA ALA A 22 1.62 0.04 4.27
C ALA A 22 2.90 -0.17 5.11
N ASN A 23 3.18 0.70 6.09
CA ASN A 23 4.32 0.57 7.01
C ASN A 23 4.24 -0.64 7.94
N ILE A 24 3.14 -1.39 7.98
CA ILE A 24 3.07 -2.71 8.63
C ILE A 24 4.19 -3.65 8.13
N ARG A 25 4.82 -3.33 7.02
CA ARG A 25 5.97 -4.05 6.47
C ARG A 25 7.10 -4.26 7.48
N VAL A 26 7.28 -3.38 8.45
CA VAL A 26 8.27 -3.56 9.52
C VAL A 26 8.00 -4.82 10.35
N VAL A 27 6.73 -5.22 10.46
CA VAL A 27 6.31 -6.44 11.14
C VAL A 27 6.49 -7.67 10.24
N PHE A 28 6.37 -7.54 8.91
CA PHE A 28 6.53 -8.66 7.97
C PHE A 28 7.89 -9.34 8.08
N VAL A 29 8.94 -8.58 8.40
CA VAL A 29 10.29 -9.12 8.55
C VAL A 29 10.42 -9.95 9.83
N GLN A 30 9.71 -9.57 10.88
CA GLN A 30 9.79 -10.21 12.20
C GLN A 30 8.77 -11.35 12.36
N TRP A 31 7.61 -11.21 11.75
CA TRP A 31 6.49 -12.14 11.87
C TRP A 31 6.84 -13.60 11.50
N PRO A 32 7.49 -13.87 10.35
CA PRO A 32 7.82 -15.25 9.97
C PRO A 32 8.78 -15.91 10.93
N SER A 33 9.73 -15.16 11.50
CA SER A 33 10.66 -15.71 12.48
C SER A 33 9.96 -16.16 13.75
N VAL A 34 8.94 -15.40 14.20
CA VAL A 34 8.18 -15.73 15.41
C VAL A 34 7.14 -16.81 15.14
N THR A 35 6.47 -16.78 13.97
CA THR A 35 5.33 -17.64 13.68
C THR A 35 5.75 -18.99 13.11
N TYR A 36 6.76 -19.00 12.24
CA TYR A 36 7.22 -20.20 11.52
C TYR A 36 8.61 -20.67 11.93
N GLY A 37 9.30 -19.94 12.82
CA GLY A 37 10.66 -20.25 13.22
C GLY A 37 11.72 -19.99 12.14
N TRP A 38 11.43 -19.10 11.18
CA TRP A 38 12.34 -18.79 10.09
C TRP A 38 13.64 -18.16 10.58
N ILE A 39 14.73 -18.61 10.01
CA ILE A 39 16.04 -18.01 10.20
C ILE A 39 16.20 -16.75 9.34
N LEU A 40 17.19 -15.94 9.67
CA LEU A 40 17.45 -14.68 8.97
C LEU A 40 17.62 -14.86 7.44
N ALA A 41 18.23 -15.96 7.01
CA ALA A 41 18.41 -16.26 5.58
C ALA A 41 17.07 -16.46 4.84
N GLU A 42 16.10 -17.12 5.47
CA GLU A 42 14.76 -17.32 4.90
C GLU A 42 13.98 -16.01 4.81
N VAL A 43 14.10 -15.17 5.83
CA VAL A 43 13.51 -13.82 5.83
C VAL A 43 14.12 -12.96 4.70
N GLN A 44 15.44 -13.02 4.51
CA GLN A 44 16.10 -12.30 3.41
C GLN A 44 15.69 -12.83 2.05
N ALA A 45 15.45 -14.14 1.91
CA ALA A 45 14.94 -14.73 0.68
C ALA A 45 13.56 -14.15 0.30
N ILE A 46 12.65 -13.92 1.29
CA ILE A 46 11.36 -13.27 1.04
C ILE A 46 11.53 -11.82 0.62
N ILE A 47 12.43 -11.07 1.22
CA ILE A 47 12.71 -9.68 0.80
C ILE A 47 13.20 -9.64 -0.64
N SER A 48 14.09 -10.58 -1.01
CA SER A 48 14.57 -10.70 -2.39
C SER A 48 13.43 -11.09 -3.36
N TYR A 49 12.59 -12.04 -2.96
CA TYR A 49 11.40 -12.44 -3.71
C TYR A 49 10.45 -11.25 -3.94
N GLU A 50 10.18 -10.45 -2.91
CA GLU A 50 9.39 -9.23 -3.02
C GLU A 50 9.98 -8.26 -4.06
N ALA A 51 11.30 -8.06 -4.05
CA ALA A 51 11.98 -7.17 -4.99
C ALA A 51 11.83 -7.67 -6.43
N VAL A 52 11.98 -8.97 -6.66
CA VAL A 52 11.80 -9.59 -8.00
C VAL A 52 10.38 -9.37 -8.50
N ILE A 53 9.36 -9.68 -7.69
CA ILE A 53 7.95 -9.48 -8.09
C ILE A 53 7.66 -8.01 -8.40
N SER A 54 8.14 -7.09 -7.56
CA SER A 54 7.96 -5.67 -7.80
C SER A 54 8.61 -5.23 -9.11
N SER A 55 9.82 -5.71 -9.40
CA SER A 55 10.51 -5.39 -10.64
C SER A 55 9.75 -5.90 -11.86
N ILE A 56 9.26 -7.14 -11.82
CA ILE A 56 8.43 -7.72 -12.88
C ILE A 56 7.16 -6.90 -13.07
N LEU A 57 6.50 -6.53 -11.97
CA LEU A 57 5.27 -5.74 -12.02
C LEU A 57 5.52 -4.38 -12.68
N PHE A 58 6.58 -3.66 -12.31
CA PHE A 58 6.92 -2.37 -12.91
C PHE A 58 7.27 -2.47 -14.41
N LEU A 59 7.87 -3.56 -14.85
CA LEU A 59 8.14 -3.80 -16.27
C LEU A 59 6.85 -4.09 -17.07
N ILE A 60 5.92 -4.82 -16.48
CA ILE A 60 4.70 -5.28 -17.15
C ILE A 60 3.57 -4.25 -17.06
N LEU A 61 3.47 -3.51 -15.95
CA LEU A 61 2.38 -2.57 -15.69
C LEU A 61 2.17 -1.52 -16.78
N PRO A 62 3.21 -0.85 -17.34
CA PRO A 62 3.03 0.09 -18.42
C PRO A 62 2.46 -0.58 -19.69
N THR A 63 2.90 -1.80 -19.98
CA THR A 63 2.41 -2.56 -21.13
C THR A 63 0.93 -2.94 -20.97
N ILE A 64 0.54 -3.39 -19.80
CA ILE A 64 -0.86 -3.71 -19.48
C ILE A 64 -1.71 -2.44 -19.54
N SER A 65 -1.24 -1.35 -18.93
CA SER A 65 -1.95 -0.07 -18.91
C SER A 65 -2.20 0.46 -20.32
N HIS A 66 -1.19 0.48 -21.19
CA HIS A 66 -1.32 1.00 -22.54
C HIS A 66 -2.05 0.07 -23.52
N LYS A 67 -1.77 -1.23 -23.48
CA LYS A 67 -2.30 -2.19 -24.48
C LYS A 67 -3.65 -2.78 -24.11
N ILE A 68 -3.96 -2.91 -22.82
CA ILE A 68 -5.15 -3.61 -22.35
C ILE A 68 -6.14 -2.66 -21.67
N LEU A 69 -5.69 -1.88 -20.70
CA LEU A 69 -6.59 -1.05 -19.90
C LEU A 69 -7.05 0.18 -20.67
N LYS A 70 -6.14 0.90 -21.29
CA LYS A 70 -6.48 2.12 -22.04
C LYS A 70 -7.57 1.93 -23.11
N PRO A 71 -7.52 0.89 -23.96
CA PRO A 71 -8.60 0.65 -24.93
C PRO A 71 -9.94 0.24 -24.30
N ARG A 72 -9.90 -0.40 -23.12
CA ARG A 72 -11.11 -0.89 -22.45
C ARG A 72 -11.80 0.17 -21.58
N LEU A 73 -11.07 1.15 -21.07
CA LEU A 73 -11.53 2.17 -20.13
C LEU A 73 -11.80 3.54 -20.80
N GLY A 74 -12.05 3.59 -22.13
CA GLY A 74 -12.41 4.85 -22.79
C GLY A 74 -11.24 5.72 -23.27
N GLY A 75 -9.99 5.27 -23.09
CA GLY A 75 -8.81 5.89 -23.69
C GLY A 75 -8.17 7.03 -22.88
N SER A 76 -8.73 7.45 -21.75
CA SER A 76 -8.11 8.47 -20.89
C SER A 76 -7.05 7.85 -19.97
N VAL A 77 -5.95 8.56 -19.78
CA VAL A 77 -4.87 8.14 -18.88
C VAL A 77 -5.35 8.17 -17.43
N SER A 78 -6.13 9.19 -17.07
CA SER A 78 -6.66 9.38 -15.72
C SER A 78 -7.58 8.22 -15.28
N GLU A 79 -8.42 7.69 -16.17
CA GLU A 79 -9.27 6.53 -15.86
C GLU A 79 -8.47 5.24 -15.65
N VAL A 80 -7.40 5.06 -16.42
CA VAL A 80 -6.48 3.92 -16.23
C VAL A 80 -5.77 4.03 -14.88
N ASP A 81 -5.25 5.20 -14.54
CA ASP A 81 -4.55 5.43 -13.28
C ASP A 81 -5.50 5.24 -12.08
N LEU A 82 -6.74 5.72 -12.18
CA LEU A 82 -7.75 5.51 -11.16
C LEU A 82 -8.10 4.02 -10.99
N PHE A 83 -8.25 3.29 -12.11
CA PHE A 83 -8.51 1.86 -12.07
C PHE A 83 -7.35 1.09 -11.40
N VAL A 84 -6.11 1.39 -11.81
CA VAL A 84 -4.90 0.79 -11.20
C VAL A 84 -4.83 1.11 -9.71
N THR A 85 -5.13 2.36 -9.34
CA THR A 85 -5.17 2.80 -7.93
C THR A 85 -6.19 2.00 -7.13
N LYS A 86 -7.42 1.88 -7.60
CA LYS A 86 -8.50 1.12 -6.93
C LYS A 86 -8.15 -0.37 -6.79
N PHE A 87 -7.67 -0.99 -7.87
CA PHE A 87 -7.24 -2.40 -7.85
C PHE A 87 -6.09 -2.63 -6.87
N SER A 88 -5.08 -1.77 -6.92
CA SER A 88 -3.90 -1.87 -6.05
C SER A 88 -4.25 -1.67 -4.58
N ALA A 89 -5.18 -0.77 -4.27
CA ALA A 89 -5.65 -0.54 -2.90
C ALA A 89 -6.34 -1.80 -2.33
N VAL A 90 -7.20 -2.44 -3.11
CA VAL A 90 -7.85 -3.71 -2.72
C VAL A 90 -6.81 -4.82 -2.56
N ALA A 91 -5.85 -4.94 -3.49
CA ALA A 91 -4.79 -5.94 -3.40
C ALA A 91 -3.93 -5.76 -2.13
N HIS A 92 -3.67 -4.52 -1.71
CA HIS A 92 -2.99 -4.23 -0.45
C HIS A 92 -3.76 -4.76 0.77
N VAL A 93 -5.05 -4.44 0.87
CA VAL A 93 -5.90 -4.90 1.98
C VAL A 93 -5.96 -6.42 2.03
N VAL A 94 -6.28 -7.06 0.90
CA VAL A 94 -6.39 -8.53 0.81
C VAL A 94 -5.06 -9.19 1.11
N GLY A 95 -3.96 -8.69 0.56
CA GLY A 95 -2.63 -9.23 0.79
C GLY A 95 -2.23 -9.19 2.26
N ILE A 96 -2.45 -8.07 2.96
CA ILE A 96 -2.15 -7.95 4.39
C ILE A 96 -3.00 -8.91 5.23
N LEU A 97 -4.28 -9.04 4.91
CA LEU A 97 -5.14 -10.03 5.58
C LEU A 97 -4.64 -11.45 5.33
N CYS A 98 -4.32 -11.80 4.08
CA CYS A 98 -3.75 -13.11 3.77
C CYS A 98 -2.46 -13.38 4.54
N ILE A 99 -1.56 -12.40 4.68
CA ILE A 99 -0.33 -12.53 5.46
C ILE A 99 -0.64 -12.75 6.95
N GLY A 100 -1.50 -11.92 7.53
CA GLY A 100 -1.83 -12.00 8.96
C GLY A 100 -2.54 -13.30 9.34
N PHE A 101 -3.31 -13.89 8.42
CA PHE A 101 -4.04 -15.14 8.64
C PHE A 101 -3.38 -16.37 8.01
N ALA A 102 -2.17 -16.25 7.47
CA ALA A 102 -1.46 -17.36 6.86
C ALA A 102 -1.15 -18.48 7.88
N PRO A 103 -1.66 -19.70 7.68
CA PRO A 103 -1.38 -20.82 8.58
C PRO A 103 -0.08 -21.57 8.23
N THR A 104 0.47 -21.35 7.03
CA THR A 104 1.65 -22.05 6.51
C THR A 104 2.59 -21.09 5.78
N ASN A 105 3.84 -21.51 5.61
CA ASN A 105 4.84 -20.78 4.82
C ASN A 105 4.33 -20.48 3.40
N ALA A 106 3.70 -21.46 2.76
CA ALA A 106 3.18 -21.29 1.39
C ALA A 106 2.06 -20.23 1.33
N SER A 107 1.12 -20.25 2.27
CA SER A 107 0.04 -19.24 2.34
C SER A 107 0.57 -17.85 2.66
N TYR A 108 1.65 -17.75 3.45
CA TYR A 108 2.35 -16.49 3.68
C TYR A 108 2.94 -15.93 2.39
N VAL A 109 3.66 -16.75 1.62
CA VAL A 109 4.24 -16.34 0.33
C VAL A 109 3.15 -15.89 -0.65
N VAL A 110 2.01 -16.59 -0.71
CA VAL A 110 0.84 -16.16 -1.51
C VAL A 110 0.33 -14.80 -1.05
N GLY A 111 0.19 -14.60 0.25
CA GLY A 111 -0.22 -13.30 0.81
C GLY A 111 0.73 -12.16 0.43
N VAL A 112 2.05 -12.40 0.53
CA VAL A 112 3.09 -11.45 0.10
C VAL A 112 2.97 -11.14 -1.39
N THR A 113 2.72 -12.16 -2.23
CA THR A 113 2.51 -11.97 -3.67
C THR A 113 1.32 -11.07 -3.95
N VAL A 114 0.16 -11.35 -3.33
CA VAL A 114 -1.05 -10.53 -3.48
C VAL A 114 -0.80 -9.10 -3.02
N TRP A 115 -0.13 -8.93 -1.88
CA TRP A 115 0.22 -7.61 -1.37
C TRP A 115 1.12 -6.84 -2.36
N ARG A 116 2.07 -7.52 -3.00
CA ARG A 116 2.97 -6.91 -3.99
C ARG A 116 2.27 -6.52 -5.29
N LEU A 117 1.18 -7.17 -5.68
CA LEU A 117 0.36 -6.72 -6.81
C LEU A 117 -0.22 -5.32 -6.59
N GLY A 118 -0.37 -4.90 -5.34
CA GLY A 118 -0.73 -3.53 -4.97
C GLY A 118 0.39 -2.50 -5.04
N HIS A 119 1.62 -2.88 -5.40
CA HIS A 119 2.80 -1.98 -5.27
C HIS A 119 2.77 -0.74 -6.18
N GLY A 120 1.99 -0.77 -7.25
CA GLY A 120 1.76 0.41 -8.11
C GLY A 120 0.83 1.48 -7.54
N LEU A 121 0.28 1.28 -6.34
CA LEU A 121 -0.74 2.17 -5.75
C LEU A 121 -0.28 3.61 -5.60
N LEU A 122 0.90 3.82 -5.01
CA LEU A 122 1.45 5.16 -4.76
C LEU A 122 1.69 5.93 -6.06
N ASP A 123 2.27 5.28 -7.04
CA ASP A 123 2.65 5.91 -8.31
C ASP A 123 1.40 6.20 -9.16
N ALA A 124 0.45 5.26 -9.23
CA ALA A 124 -0.81 5.45 -9.93
C ALA A 124 -1.67 6.55 -9.28
N LEU A 125 -1.73 6.60 -7.94
CA LEU A 125 -2.45 7.65 -7.23
C LEU A 125 -1.81 9.03 -7.45
N ARG A 126 -0.48 9.13 -7.42
CA ARG A 126 0.24 10.36 -7.74
C ARG A 126 -0.04 10.82 -9.17
N SER A 127 0.05 9.91 -10.14
CA SER A 127 -0.26 10.19 -11.55
C SER A 127 -1.69 10.68 -11.72
N TYR A 128 -2.65 9.99 -11.11
CA TYR A 128 -4.06 10.36 -11.15
C TYR A 128 -4.31 11.77 -10.62
N VAL A 129 -3.82 12.07 -9.40
CA VAL A 129 -4.06 13.38 -8.78
C VAL A 129 -3.33 14.50 -9.51
N THR A 130 -2.13 14.25 -10.03
CA THR A 130 -1.41 15.23 -10.87
C THR A 130 -2.19 15.56 -12.14
N GLY A 131 -2.83 14.57 -12.75
CA GLY A 131 -3.68 14.75 -13.92
C GLY A 131 -4.95 15.57 -13.68
N LEU A 132 -5.35 15.77 -12.41
CA LEU A 132 -6.50 16.62 -12.03
C LEU A 132 -6.11 18.09 -11.81
N LEU A 133 -4.82 18.41 -11.78
CA LEU A 133 -4.30 19.76 -11.54
C LEU A 133 -3.77 20.37 -12.83
N GLU A 134 -4.17 21.60 -13.11
CA GLU A 134 -3.76 22.35 -14.32
C GLU A 134 -2.53 23.23 -14.06
N ASN A 135 -2.37 23.72 -12.81
CA ASN A 135 -1.34 24.67 -12.46
C ASN A 135 -0.07 23.98 -11.94
N LYS A 136 1.08 24.36 -12.46
CA LYS A 136 2.37 23.80 -12.06
C LYS A 136 2.68 24.09 -10.57
N GLU A 137 2.34 25.27 -10.08
CA GLU A 137 2.53 25.64 -8.67
C GLU A 137 1.70 24.76 -7.72
N ASP A 138 0.46 24.44 -8.09
CA ASP A 138 -0.40 23.54 -7.30
C ASP A 138 0.16 22.11 -7.25
N ILE A 139 0.74 21.65 -8.36
CA ILE A 139 1.42 20.34 -8.45
C ILE A 139 2.63 20.31 -7.52
N GLU A 140 3.50 21.32 -7.56
CA GLU A 140 4.69 21.42 -6.72
C GLU A 140 4.32 21.44 -5.22
N GLN A 141 3.32 22.23 -4.82
CA GLN A 141 2.83 22.30 -3.46
C GLN A 141 2.24 20.96 -3.00
N LEU A 142 1.49 20.29 -3.88
CA LEU A 142 0.93 18.97 -3.58
C LEU A 142 2.02 17.93 -3.33
N TYR A 143 3.07 17.89 -4.19
CA TYR A 143 4.18 16.94 -4.00
C TYR A 143 4.98 17.20 -2.73
N LEU A 144 5.19 18.45 -2.37
CA LEU A 144 5.79 18.82 -1.09
C LEU A 144 4.94 18.33 0.09
N GLY A 145 3.62 18.56 0.02
CA GLY A 145 2.68 18.09 1.03
C GLY A 145 2.66 16.56 1.14
N ILE A 146 2.64 15.84 0.01
CA ILE A 146 2.70 14.37 -0.01
C ILE A 146 3.99 13.89 0.68
N GLY A 147 5.15 14.44 0.31
CA GLY A 147 6.43 14.06 0.93
C GLY A 147 6.45 14.27 2.44
N MET A 148 5.86 15.37 2.92
CA MET A 148 5.75 15.64 4.35
C MET A 148 4.85 14.61 5.06
N VAL A 149 3.66 14.35 4.54
CA VAL A 149 2.72 13.41 5.19
C VAL A 149 3.21 11.96 5.11
N GLU A 150 3.89 11.57 4.04
CA GLU A 150 4.54 10.26 3.91
C GLU A 150 5.64 10.09 4.96
N THR A 151 6.50 11.09 5.11
CA THR A 151 7.59 11.03 6.11
C THR A 151 7.04 10.94 7.52
N LEU A 152 6.10 11.82 7.89
CA LEU A 152 5.47 11.82 9.21
C LEU A 152 4.69 10.53 9.44
N GLY A 153 3.91 10.09 8.45
CA GLY A 153 3.16 8.86 8.50
C GLY A 153 4.06 7.63 8.71
N ALA A 154 5.19 7.57 7.99
CA ALA A 154 6.16 6.48 8.14
C ALA A 154 6.80 6.47 9.53
N MET A 155 7.18 7.61 10.09
CA MET A 155 7.76 7.71 11.43
C MET A 155 6.77 7.22 12.49
N ILE A 156 5.54 7.74 12.47
CA ILE A 156 4.48 7.38 13.42
C ILE A 156 4.14 5.90 13.30
N ALA A 157 3.93 5.43 12.08
CA ALA A 157 3.51 4.06 11.80
C ALA A 157 4.60 3.04 12.18
N THR A 158 5.88 3.33 11.90
CA THR A 158 6.98 2.44 12.29
C THR A 158 7.01 2.23 13.80
N ALA A 159 6.92 3.31 14.57
CA ALA A 159 6.89 3.23 16.03
C ALA A 159 5.62 2.50 16.54
N ALA A 160 4.46 2.82 15.96
CA ALA A 160 3.18 2.22 16.34
C ALA A 160 3.14 0.72 16.06
N TRP A 161 3.53 0.28 14.85
CA TRP A 161 3.51 -1.13 14.47
C TRP A 161 4.52 -1.96 15.25
N SER A 162 5.74 -1.46 15.43
CA SER A 162 6.76 -2.14 16.24
C SER A 162 6.32 -2.25 17.71
N GLY A 163 5.77 -1.17 18.27
CA GLY A 163 5.27 -1.17 19.65
C GLY A 163 4.04 -2.08 19.84
N LEU A 164 3.10 -2.08 18.90
CA LEU A 164 1.94 -2.96 18.93
C LEU A 164 2.37 -4.42 18.81
N PHE A 165 3.27 -4.73 17.86
CA PHE A 165 3.76 -6.09 17.67
C PHE A 165 4.50 -6.60 18.91
N ALA A 166 5.36 -5.79 19.51
CA ALA A 166 6.05 -6.15 20.74
C ALA A 166 5.09 -6.46 21.92
N LYS A 167 3.98 -5.72 22.02
CA LYS A 167 2.97 -5.93 23.07
C LYS A 167 2.17 -7.22 22.88
N VAL A 168 1.87 -7.59 21.63
CA VAL A 168 1.05 -8.78 21.34
C VAL A 168 1.88 -10.05 21.18
N LEU A 169 3.19 -9.91 21.16
CA LEU A 169 4.12 -11.03 21.07
C LEU A 169 3.94 -11.96 22.26
N GLY A 170 3.66 -13.24 22.01
CA GLY A 170 3.44 -14.24 23.06
C GLY A 170 2.05 -14.25 23.70
N GLN A 171 1.12 -13.36 23.30
CA GLN A 171 -0.22 -13.29 23.89
C GLN A 171 -1.27 -14.22 23.22
N GLY A 172 -0.81 -15.18 22.42
CA GLY A 172 -1.68 -16.16 21.76
C GLY A 172 -2.03 -15.81 20.31
N TYR A 173 -2.59 -16.79 19.62
CA TYR A 173 -2.74 -16.81 18.17
C TYR A 173 -3.55 -15.65 17.55
N LEU A 174 -4.64 -15.25 18.21
CA LEU A 174 -5.50 -14.16 17.69
C LEU A 174 -4.90 -12.78 17.95
N LEU A 175 -4.34 -12.56 19.13
CA LEU A 175 -3.79 -11.26 19.51
C LEU A 175 -2.53 -10.93 18.71
N SER A 176 -1.72 -11.91 18.38
CA SER A 176 -0.53 -11.71 17.55
C SER A 176 -0.83 -11.18 16.13
N ARG A 177 -2.09 -11.30 15.66
CA ARG A 177 -2.57 -10.83 14.35
C ARG A 177 -3.13 -9.42 14.36
N LEU A 178 -3.31 -8.82 15.53
CA LEU A 178 -3.86 -7.46 15.66
C LEU A 178 -3.17 -6.41 14.77
N PRO A 179 -1.83 -6.41 14.61
CA PRO A 179 -1.18 -5.44 13.74
C PRO A 179 -1.69 -5.50 12.28
N PHE A 180 -1.87 -6.71 11.75
CA PHE A 180 -2.36 -6.91 10.38
C PHE A 180 -3.82 -6.50 10.22
N MET A 181 -4.67 -6.83 11.20
CA MET A 181 -6.08 -6.41 11.22
C MET A 181 -6.19 -4.89 11.30
N ALA A 182 -5.45 -4.25 12.21
CA ALA A 182 -5.47 -2.80 12.36
C ALA A 182 -4.95 -2.09 11.11
N SER A 183 -3.86 -2.59 10.50
CA SER A 183 -3.36 -2.06 9.23
C SER A 183 -4.38 -2.19 8.11
N SER A 184 -5.06 -3.34 8.00
CA SER A 184 -6.10 -3.54 7.00
C SER A 184 -7.28 -2.59 7.19
N MET A 185 -7.68 -2.26 8.42
CA MET A 185 -8.71 -1.27 8.70
C MET A 185 -8.30 0.14 8.26
N ILE A 186 -7.06 0.53 8.50
CA ILE A 186 -6.51 1.81 8.02
C ILE A 186 -6.54 1.86 6.48
N LEU A 187 -6.13 0.78 5.82
CA LEU A 187 -6.14 0.70 4.35
C LEU A 187 -7.56 0.62 3.77
N LEU A 188 -8.53 0.06 4.48
CA LEU A 188 -9.95 0.16 4.09
C LEU A 188 -10.42 1.60 4.13
N GLY A 189 -10.02 2.38 5.14
CA GLY A 189 -10.25 3.82 5.17
C GLY A 189 -9.61 4.56 3.99
N CYS A 190 -8.38 4.17 3.64
CA CYS A 190 -7.70 4.66 2.44
C CYS A 190 -8.47 4.31 1.16
N CYS A 191 -8.96 3.07 1.02
CA CYS A 191 -9.82 2.67 -0.09
C CYS A 191 -11.06 3.58 -0.19
N ALA A 192 -11.77 3.81 0.92
CA ALA A 192 -12.93 4.69 0.93
C ALA A 192 -12.58 6.09 0.43
N CYS A 193 -11.46 6.68 0.86
CA CYS A 193 -10.99 7.97 0.36
C CYS A 193 -10.71 7.95 -1.16
N ILE A 194 -10.07 6.88 -1.67
CA ILE A 194 -9.80 6.72 -3.10
C ILE A 194 -11.11 6.64 -3.91
N TRP A 195 -12.13 5.94 -3.38
CA TRP A 195 -13.45 5.88 -4.01
C TRP A 195 -14.18 7.23 -4.00
N MET A 196 -13.87 8.11 -3.06
CA MET A 196 -14.42 9.48 -3.02
C MET A 196 -13.68 10.45 -3.96
N LEU A 197 -12.46 10.12 -4.39
CA LEU A 197 -11.68 10.92 -5.34
C LEU A 197 -12.07 10.68 -6.81
N GLY A 198 -12.69 9.56 -7.12
CA GLY A 198 -13.07 9.14 -8.47
C GLY A 198 -14.41 8.47 -8.55
#